data_92c62a5f895942a2a50d24236e2031b8
#
_entry.id   92c62a5f895942a2a50d24236e2031b8
#
_cell.length_a   1.000
_cell.length_b   1.000
_cell.length_c   1.000
_cell.angle_alpha   90.00
_cell.angle_beta   90.00
_cell.angle_gamma   90.00
#
_symmetry.space_group_name_H-M   'P 1'
#
loop_
_entity.id
_entity.type
_entity.pdbx_description
1 polymer ?
#
loop_
_entity_poly.entity_id
_entity_poly.type
_entity_poly.pdbx_seq_one_letter_code
_entity_poly.pdbx_strand_id
1 'polypeptide(L)'
;HWFDDVHAQDHLQALAAGLGEPLDAHTAALWLELARALRGTPRHLSQHVGGFVLTEDKLTRLVPVEPAAMKGRSIIQWDKDDLDAMDLLKVDVLALGMLSALRRCFDARAALRGERWDLADIPREDEATYDMICRADTVGVFQIESRAQMSMLPRLLPREFYDLVVQVAIVRPGPIQGGMVQPYLQARERRRQLRKENSKAQLPIEYPKLGKALERTLGVPIFQEQVMQIAIDGAGFTAGEADELRRSMAAWKRKGGVHRFEDKLKDGLKDAGYPPEFADRLFQQILGFGEYGFPESHAYSFAMLAYASSWLKRHEPACFLAALLDSQPMGFYPPSQLVQDARRHGVRVLPVDAVASGVDCTLEGPLAPIRGVRAPQPAVRLGLRLVAGLGRAAAGRLVQAREAGAFASAEDLALRARLDRHEMQALAAADALRALSGHRRQQMWDAAAQLRAPPLLQDAPFGEAALALPAAPEGEDILFDYAATGLTLRRHPLALLRERLARLRVATALQLRAVPQGRRVRACGIVTVRQRPGSAQGTMFITLEDETGPVNVIVWPALLERWREALLRSRLLAVEGVWQCTRAPGAGVPVRHLVLQRCRDLTGMLGRLAGVLEGSRDFH
;
A
#
# COMPACT_ATOMS: atom_id res chain seq x y z
N HIS A 1 5.51 6.07 -20.09
CA HIS A 1 5.26 7.52 -19.91
C HIS A 1 6.47 8.28 -19.33
N TRP A 2 7.69 7.76 -19.53
CA TRP A 2 8.94 8.36 -19.03
C TRP A 2 9.76 9.03 -20.14
N PHE A 3 9.26 9.03 -21.39
CA PHE A 3 9.89 9.67 -22.55
C PHE A 3 9.28 11.06 -22.77
N ASP A 4 10.10 12.11 -22.64
CA ASP A 4 9.79 13.46 -23.09
C ASP A 4 10.38 13.69 -24.48
N ASP A 5 9.65 14.40 -25.35
CA ASP A 5 10.07 14.69 -26.74
C ASP A 5 11.36 15.52 -26.82
N VAL A 6 11.68 16.27 -25.77
CA VAL A 6 12.84 17.20 -25.73
C VAL A 6 14.18 16.46 -25.73
N HIS A 7 14.26 15.24 -25.19
CA HIS A 7 15.51 14.47 -25.08
C HIS A 7 15.48 13.14 -25.84
N ALA A 8 14.53 12.96 -26.73
CA ALA A 8 14.35 11.70 -27.45
C ALA A 8 15.57 11.30 -28.30
N GLN A 9 16.27 12.27 -28.89
CA GLN A 9 17.49 12.01 -29.67
C GLN A 9 18.66 11.57 -28.78
N ASP A 10 18.87 12.21 -27.64
CA ASP A 10 19.93 11.86 -26.68
C ASP A 10 19.70 10.46 -26.10
N HIS A 11 18.44 10.10 -25.87
CA HIS A 11 18.06 8.77 -25.40
C HIS A 11 18.28 7.67 -26.44
N LEU A 12 18.03 7.97 -27.72
CA LEU A 12 18.31 7.03 -28.81
C LEU A 12 19.80 6.81 -29.00
N GLN A 13 20.62 7.85 -28.92
CA GLN A 13 22.06 7.74 -28.97
C GLN A 13 22.62 6.92 -27.80
N ALA A 14 22.08 7.14 -26.58
CA ALA A 14 22.45 6.36 -25.41
C ALA A 14 22.03 4.88 -25.53
N LEU A 15 20.87 4.59 -26.11
CA LEU A 15 20.41 3.23 -26.39
C LEU A 15 21.27 2.55 -27.49
N ALA A 16 21.60 3.26 -28.55
CA ALA A 16 22.47 2.76 -29.62
C ALA A 16 23.88 2.44 -29.10
N ALA A 17 24.44 3.33 -28.27
CA ALA A 17 25.73 3.09 -27.61
C ALA A 17 25.67 1.84 -26.67
N GLY A 18 24.54 1.59 -26.03
CA GLY A 18 24.31 0.40 -25.20
C GLY A 18 24.15 -0.91 -25.99
N LEU A 19 23.72 -0.83 -27.25
CA LEU A 19 23.56 -1.97 -28.17
C LEU A 19 24.84 -2.28 -28.96
N GLY A 20 25.86 -1.41 -28.90
CA GLY A 20 27.14 -1.62 -29.55
C GLY A 20 27.20 -1.30 -31.05
N GLU A 21 26.12 -0.74 -31.62
CA GLU A 21 26.05 -0.33 -33.03
C GLU A 21 25.72 1.16 -33.15
N PRO A 22 26.44 1.94 -33.98
CA PRO A 22 26.12 3.32 -34.26
C PRO A 22 24.83 3.39 -35.09
N LEU A 23 23.82 4.08 -34.63
CA LEU A 23 22.60 4.41 -35.39
C LEU A 23 22.92 5.60 -36.31
N ASP A 24 22.70 5.44 -37.63
CA ASP A 24 22.74 6.56 -38.56
C ASP A 24 21.56 7.51 -38.34
N ALA A 25 21.70 8.77 -38.78
CA ALA A 25 20.73 9.81 -38.51
C ALA A 25 19.34 9.53 -39.15
N HIS A 26 19.29 8.81 -40.26
CA HIS A 26 18.03 8.46 -40.93
C HIS A 26 17.28 7.39 -40.16
N THR A 27 17.95 6.32 -39.77
CA THR A 27 17.38 5.24 -38.90
C THR A 27 16.90 5.79 -37.56
N ALA A 28 17.68 6.70 -36.95
CA ALA A 28 17.29 7.35 -35.70
C ALA A 28 16.02 8.21 -35.87
N ALA A 29 15.91 8.93 -36.99
CA ALA A 29 14.71 9.71 -37.29
C ALA A 29 13.46 8.84 -37.52
N LEU A 30 13.59 7.74 -38.25
CA LEU A 30 12.51 6.77 -38.47
C LEU A 30 12.07 6.10 -37.15
N TRP A 31 12.98 5.75 -36.28
CA TRP A 31 12.65 5.20 -34.96
C TRP A 31 11.87 6.20 -34.12
N LEU A 32 12.26 7.47 -34.14
CA LEU A 32 11.52 8.52 -33.42
C LEU A 32 10.13 8.72 -33.99
N GLU A 33 9.97 8.72 -35.32
CA GLU A 33 8.68 8.85 -35.98
C GLU A 33 7.77 7.68 -35.62
N LEU A 34 8.24 6.45 -35.73
CA LEU A 34 7.47 5.25 -35.37
C LEU A 34 7.14 5.21 -33.86
N ALA A 35 8.07 5.58 -33.00
CA ALA A 35 7.83 5.65 -31.56
C ALA A 35 6.77 6.71 -31.22
N ARG A 36 6.76 7.85 -31.94
CA ARG A 36 5.73 8.89 -31.79
C ARG A 36 4.37 8.42 -32.31
N ALA A 37 4.34 7.71 -33.42
CA ALA A 37 3.11 7.13 -33.97
C ALA A 37 2.51 6.07 -33.04
N LEU A 38 3.34 5.28 -32.36
CA LEU A 38 2.90 4.30 -31.36
C LEU A 38 2.52 4.93 -30.02
N ARG A 39 2.89 6.19 -29.80
CA ARG A 39 2.57 6.87 -28.54
C ARG A 39 1.07 7.12 -28.43
N GLY A 40 0.49 6.66 -27.32
CA GLY A 40 -0.96 6.74 -27.08
C GLY A 40 -1.75 5.51 -27.51
N THR A 41 -1.14 4.58 -28.26
CA THR A 41 -1.78 3.29 -28.51
C THR A 41 -1.72 2.41 -27.25
N PRO A 42 -2.76 1.60 -26.97
CA PRO A 42 -2.74 0.65 -25.85
C PRO A 42 -1.59 -0.34 -26.01
N ARG A 43 -0.76 -0.49 -25.00
CA ARG A 43 0.34 -1.48 -24.98
C ARG A 43 -0.19 -2.91 -24.89
N HIS A 44 -1.27 -3.08 -24.18
CA HIS A 44 -1.99 -4.33 -23.97
C HIS A 44 -3.40 -4.00 -23.48
N LEU A 45 -4.31 -4.95 -23.61
CA LEU A 45 -5.62 -4.84 -23.00
C LEU A 45 -5.47 -4.82 -21.49
N SER A 46 -6.04 -3.79 -20.84
CA SER A 46 -6.05 -3.73 -19.38
C SER A 46 -7.07 -4.73 -18.84
N GLN A 47 -6.71 -5.41 -17.75
CA GLN A 47 -7.58 -6.37 -17.08
C GLN A 47 -8.04 -5.78 -15.75
N HIS A 48 -9.32 -5.95 -15.42
CA HIS A 48 -9.83 -5.58 -14.11
C HIS A 48 -9.47 -6.65 -13.08
N VAL A 49 -8.87 -6.26 -11.97
CA VAL A 49 -8.34 -7.19 -10.97
C VAL A 49 -9.40 -7.96 -10.19
N GLY A 50 -10.63 -7.46 -10.10
CA GLY A 50 -11.70 -8.04 -9.31
C GLY A 50 -13.10 -7.88 -9.93
N GLY A 51 -13.20 -7.39 -11.18
CA GLY A 51 -14.47 -7.27 -11.89
C GLY A 51 -14.78 -8.53 -12.70
N PHE A 52 -16.04 -8.92 -12.74
CA PHE A 52 -16.55 -9.96 -13.64
C PHE A 52 -17.90 -9.56 -14.22
N VAL A 53 -18.20 -10.13 -15.37
CA VAL A 53 -19.41 -9.82 -16.13
C VAL A 53 -20.43 -10.95 -15.94
N LEU A 54 -21.67 -10.58 -15.69
CA LEU A 54 -22.80 -11.51 -15.62
C LEU A 54 -23.64 -11.35 -16.90
N THR A 55 -23.98 -12.48 -17.48
CA THR A 55 -24.89 -12.57 -18.62
C THR A 55 -25.90 -13.70 -18.39
N GLU A 56 -27.05 -13.58 -19.01
CA GLU A 56 -28.08 -14.64 -18.97
C GLU A 56 -27.64 -15.89 -19.74
N ASP A 57 -26.91 -15.69 -20.86
CA ASP A 57 -26.41 -16.77 -21.72
C ASP A 57 -24.86 -16.79 -21.73
N LYS A 58 -24.26 -17.73 -22.47
CA LYS A 58 -22.80 -17.88 -22.58
C LYS A 58 -22.15 -16.65 -23.20
N LEU A 59 -21.17 -16.06 -22.52
CA LEU A 59 -20.39 -14.90 -23.00
C LEU A 59 -19.76 -15.13 -24.37
N THR A 60 -19.33 -16.36 -24.69
CA THR A 60 -18.74 -16.74 -26.00
C THR A 60 -19.68 -16.55 -27.20
N ARG A 61 -20.97 -16.32 -26.96
CA ARG A 61 -21.94 -15.98 -28.01
C ARG A 61 -21.95 -14.49 -28.35
N LEU A 62 -21.46 -13.67 -27.42
CA LEU A 62 -21.50 -12.20 -27.52
C LEU A 62 -20.12 -11.63 -27.85
N VAL A 63 -19.05 -12.16 -27.26
CA VAL A 63 -17.71 -11.58 -27.30
C VAL A 63 -16.65 -12.67 -27.29
N PRO A 64 -15.51 -12.49 -27.96
CA PRO A 64 -14.37 -13.38 -27.81
C PRO A 64 -13.89 -13.46 -26.36
N VAL A 65 -13.65 -14.70 -25.91
CA VAL A 65 -13.16 -15.00 -24.57
C VAL A 65 -11.80 -15.67 -24.69
N GLU A 66 -10.81 -15.15 -23.98
CA GLU A 66 -9.44 -15.66 -23.99
C GLU A 66 -8.97 -16.07 -22.58
N PRO A 67 -7.96 -16.95 -22.47
CA PRO A 67 -7.36 -17.27 -21.18
C PRO A 67 -6.68 -16.06 -20.56
N ALA A 68 -6.89 -15.85 -19.25
CA ALA A 68 -6.16 -14.84 -18.51
C ALA A 68 -4.73 -15.33 -18.18
N ALA A 69 -3.85 -14.40 -17.80
CA ALA A 69 -2.51 -14.73 -17.29
C ALA A 69 -2.57 -15.65 -16.04
N MET A 70 -3.63 -15.53 -15.24
CA MET A 70 -3.86 -16.38 -14.08
C MET A 70 -4.61 -17.66 -14.49
N LYS A 71 -4.06 -18.82 -14.09
CA LYS A 71 -4.66 -20.13 -14.37
C LYS A 71 -6.10 -20.24 -13.82
N GLY A 72 -7.01 -20.77 -14.64
CA GLY A 72 -8.42 -20.96 -14.26
C GLY A 72 -9.28 -19.70 -14.37
N ARG A 73 -8.78 -18.66 -15.03
CA ARG A 73 -9.54 -17.44 -15.35
C ARG A 73 -9.58 -17.21 -16.85
N SER A 74 -10.64 -16.54 -17.30
CA SER A 74 -10.79 -16.06 -18.66
C SER A 74 -11.15 -14.58 -18.64
N ILE A 75 -10.86 -13.89 -19.74
CA ILE A 75 -11.17 -12.48 -19.95
C ILE A 75 -11.93 -12.31 -21.24
N ILE A 76 -12.82 -11.33 -21.26
CA ILE A 76 -13.50 -10.88 -22.49
C ILE A 76 -12.72 -9.72 -23.09
N GLN A 77 -12.80 -9.56 -24.41
CA GLN A 77 -12.07 -8.50 -25.13
C GLN A 77 -12.76 -7.13 -25.12
N TRP A 78 -13.88 -6.99 -24.45
CA TRP A 78 -14.59 -5.73 -24.27
C TRP A 78 -14.08 -4.96 -23.07
N ASP A 79 -13.98 -3.65 -23.23
CA ASP A 79 -13.64 -2.75 -22.14
C ASP A 79 -14.91 -2.32 -21.37
N LYS A 80 -14.73 -1.40 -20.40
CA LYS A 80 -15.86 -0.90 -19.58
C LYS A 80 -16.93 -0.24 -20.43
N ASP A 81 -16.55 0.46 -21.48
CA ASP A 81 -17.46 1.26 -22.31
C ASP A 81 -18.27 0.38 -23.25
N ASP A 82 -17.65 -0.68 -23.74
CA ASP A 82 -18.35 -1.72 -24.51
C ASP A 82 -19.41 -2.41 -23.63
N LEU A 83 -19.07 -2.70 -22.36
CA LEU A 83 -20.02 -3.30 -21.43
C LEU A 83 -21.20 -2.37 -21.13
N ASP A 84 -20.93 -1.08 -20.90
CA ASP A 84 -21.97 -0.05 -20.69
C ASP A 84 -22.85 0.13 -21.95
N ALA A 85 -22.27 0.04 -23.15
CA ALA A 85 -23.00 0.16 -24.43
C ALA A 85 -23.90 -1.06 -24.70
N MET A 86 -23.54 -2.22 -24.18
CA MET A 86 -24.27 -3.48 -24.30
C MET A 86 -25.22 -3.76 -23.13
N ASP A 87 -25.36 -2.81 -22.18
CA ASP A 87 -26.17 -2.97 -20.95
C ASP A 87 -25.81 -4.23 -20.13
N LEU A 88 -24.53 -4.61 -20.15
CA LEU A 88 -24.07 -5.78 -19.39
C LEU A 88 -23.72 -5.44 -17.95
N LEU A 89 -24.19 -6.28 -17.04
CA LEU A 89 -23.91 -6.10 -15.62
C LEU A 89 -22.45 -6.51 -15.31
N LYS A 90 -21.68 -5.51 -14.87
CA LYS A 90 -20.35 -5.71 -14.30
C LYS A 90 -20.41 -5.70 -12.78
N VAL A 91 -19.92 -6.76 -12.15
CA VAL A 91 -19.83 -6.86 -10.69
C VAL A 91 -18.37 -6.74 -10.27
N ASP A 92 -18.07 -5.75 -9.44
CA ASP A 92 -16.73 -5.53 -8.88
C ASP A 92 -16.66 -6.10 -7.47
N VAL A 93 -15.77 -7.06 -7.27
CA VAL A 93 -15.50 -7.66 -5.96
C VAL A 93 -14.14 -7.17 -5.47
N LEU A 94 -14.15 -6.18 -4.59
CA LEU A 94 -12.96 -5.52 -4.05
C LEU A 94 -12.80 -5.83 -2.56
N ALA A 95 -11.63 -5.46 -2.01
CA ALA A 95 -11.28 -5.61 -0.60
C ALA A 95 -11.26 -7.05 -0.06
N LEU A 96 -11.28 -8.07 -0.91
CA LEU A 96 -11.28 -9.49 -0.47
C LEU A 96 -10.08 -9.83 0.41
N GLY A 97 -8.89 -9.30 0.11
CA GLY A 97 -7.71 -9.50 0.93
C GLY A 97 -7.90 -8.98 2.34
N MET A 98 -8.45 -7.76 2.49
CA MET A 98 -8.72 -7.18 3.81
C MET A 98 -9.84 -7.93 4.55
N LEU A 99 -10.91 -8.31 3.88
CA LEU A 99 -11.97 -9.13 4.50
C LEU A 99 -11.43 -10.47 5.00
N SER A 100 -10.53 -11.11 4.23
CA SER A 100 -9.83 -12.32 4.66
C SER A 100 -8.92 -12.07 5.87
N ALA A 101 -8.19 -10.94 5.89
CA ALA A 101 -7.35 -10.55 7.02
C ALA A 101 -8.19 -10.27 8.28
N LEU A 102 -9.30 -9.54 8.16
CA LEU A 102 -10.21 -9.29 9.28
C LEU A 102 -10.77 -10.59 9.86
N ARG A 103 -11.28 -11.49 9.00
CA ARG A 103 -11.75 -12.80 9.43
C ARG A 103 -10.68 -13.58 10.20
N ARG A 104 -9.46 -13.72 9.61
CA ARG A 104 -8.33 -14.41 10.26
C ARG A 104 -7.95 -13.74 11.59
N CYS A 105 -8.04 -12.42 11.65
CA CYS A 105 -7.75 -11.68 12.88
C CYS A 105 -8.78 -11.96 13.97
N PHE A 106 -10.07 -12.03 13.63
CA PHE A 106 -11.13 -12.43 14.55
C PHE A 106 -10.99 -13.88 15.01
N ASP A 107 -10.65 -14.80 14.09
CA ASP A 107 -10.41 -16.20 14.43
C ASP A 107 -9.21 -16.33 15.39
N ALA A 108 -8.10 -15.64 15.13
CA ALA A 108 -6.92 -15.59 15.98
C ALA A 108 -7.24 -14.98 17.37
N ARG A 109 -8.02 -13.89 17.40
CA ARG A 109 -8.49 -13.27 18.63
C ARG A 109 -9.40 -14.23 19.41
N ALA A 110 -10.33 -14.91 18.75
CA ALA A 110 -11.21 -15.88 19.39
C ALA A 110 -10.41 -17.02 20.05
N ALA A 111 -9.41 -17.55 19.35
CA ALA A 111 -8.51 -18.57 19.92
C ALA A 111 -7.71 -18.03 21.12
N LEU A 112 -7.31 -16.75 21.09
CA LEU A 112 -6.51 -16.12 22.14
C LEU A 112 -7.33 -15.70 23.37
N ARG A 113 -8.55 -15.16 23.14
CA ARG A 113 -9.38 -14.54 24.19
C ARG A 113 -10.57 -15.40 24.64
N GLY A 114 -10.90 -16.47 23.90
CA GLY A 114 -12.07 -17.32 24.18
C GLY A 114 -13.40 -16.74 23.72
N GLU A 115 -13.42 -15.57 23.07
CA GLU A 115 -14.62 -14.87 22.65
C GLU A 115 -14.65 -14.70 21.12
N ARG A 116 -15.72 -15.11 20.48
CA ARG A 116 -15.95 -14.88 19.05
C ARG A 116 -16.52 -13.49 18.84
N TRP A 117 -15.88 -12.73 17.98
CA TRP A 117 -16.29 -11.40 17.54
C TRP A 117 -16.46 -11.37 16.04
N ASP A 118 -17.34 -10.47 15.60
CA ASP A 118 -17.44 -10.05 14.20
C ASP A 118 -17.30 -8.52 14.08
N LEU A 119 -17.59 -7.97 12.90
CA LEU A 119 -17.44 -6.53 12.65
C LEU A 119 -18.41 -5.68 13.52
N ALA A 120 -19.54 -6.23 13.93
CA ALA A 120 -20.52 -5.52 14.74
C ALA A 120 -20.11 -5.39 16.21
N ASP A 121 -19.24 -6.28 16.69
CA ASP A 121 -18.75 -6.29 18.08
C ASP A 121 -17.63 -5.29 18.33
N ILE A 122 -17.05 -4.71 17.28
CA ILE A 122 -16.00 -3.69 17.43
C ILE A 122 -16.58 -2.45 18.12
N PRO A 123 -15.99 -2.03 19.27
CA PRO A 123 -16.44 -0.84 19.98
C PRO A 123 -16.42 0.40 19.09
N ARG A 124 -17.56 1.10 19.04
CA ARG A 124 -17.69 2.33 18.25
C ARG A 124 -17.00 3.48 18.96
N GLU A 125 -16.51 4.44 18.17
CA GLU A 125 -15.94 5.73 18.64
C GLU A 125 -14.82 5.57 19.68
N ASP A 126 -13.93 4.57 19.51
CA ASP A 126 -12.81 4.34 20.42
C ASP A 126 -11.73 5.44 20.25
N GLU A 127 -11.54 6.23 21.31
CA GLU A 127 -10.63 7.37 21.32
C GLU A 127 -9.18 6.97 21.01
N ALA A 128 -8.72 5.83 21.56
CA ALA A 128 -7.35 5.36 21.34
C ALA A 128 -7.09 4.98 19.88
N THR A 129 -8.10 4.45 19.18
CA THR A 129 -8.06 4.17 17.75
C THR A 129 -7.99 5.47 16.94
N TYR A 130 -8.82 6.46 17.23
CA TYR A 130 -8.74 7.76 16.56
C TYR A 130 -7.43 8.49 16.83
N ASP A 131 -6.87 8.37 18.02
CA ASP A 131 -5.55 8.91 18.34
C ASP A 131 -4.44 8.30 17.47
N MET A 132 -4.49 7.00 17.25
CA MET A 132 -3.57 6.31 16.34
C MET A 132 -3.75 6.80 14.89
N ILE A 133 -4.99 6.89 14.42
CA ILE A 133 -5.34 7.38 13.08
C ILE A 133 -4.86 8.83 12.89
N CYS A 134 -5.12 9.73 13.85
CA CYS A 134 -4.68 11.13 13.80
C CYS A 134 -3.16 11.29 13.72
N ARG A 135 -2.39 10.32 14.22
CA ARG A 135 -0.93 10.29 14.09
C ARG A 135 -0.47 9.72 12.75
N ALA A 136 -1.40 9.32 11.87
CA ALA A 136 -1.12 8.61 10.62
C ALA A 136 -0.34 7.30 10.83
N ASP A 137 -0.58 6.63 11.96
CA ASP A 137 0.00 5.34 12.28
C ASP A 137 -0.88 4.21 11.71
N THR A 138 -0.98 4.19 10.38
CA THR A 138 -1.97 3.40 9.64
C THR A 138 -1.37 2.41 8.63
N VAL A 139 -0.13 1.99 8.81
CA VAL A 139 0.48 0.93 8.01
C VAL A 139 -0.33 -0.36 8.15
N GLY A 140 -0.72 -0.96 7.03
CA GLY A 140 -1.55 -2.17 6.96
C GLY A 140 -3.04 -1.95 7.22
N VAL A 141 -3.47 -0.72 7.50
CA VAL A 141 -4.88 -0.38 7.71
C VAL A 141 -5.57 -0.11 6.37
N PHE A 142 -6.77 -0.65 6.20
CA PHE A 142 -7.52 -0.53 4.96
C PHE A 142 -7.76 0.94 4.54
N GLN A 143 -7.56 1.26 3.27
CA GLN A 143 -7.84 2.54 2.60
C GLN A 143 -7.06 3.77 3.11
N ILE A 144 -6.62 3.84 4.35
CA ILE A 144 -5.99 5.03 4.95
C ILE A 144 -4.46 4.86 5.16
N GLU A 145 -3.86 3.90 4.47
CA GLU A 145 -2.42 3.57 4.57
C GLU A 145 -1.55 4.18 3.46
N SER A 146 -2.15 4.72 2.39
CA SER A 146 -1.39 5.36 1.31
C SER A 146 -0.76 6.68 1.76
N ARG A 147 0.30 7.12 1.07
CA ARG A 147 0.99 8.38 1.38
C ARG A 147 0.07 9.60 1.43
N ALA A 148 -0.81 9.72 0.44
CA ALA A 148 -1.76 10.82 0.38
C ALA A 148 -2.71 10.78 1.59
N GLN A 149 -3.23 9.62 1.92
CA GLN A 149 -4.10 9.40 3.07
C GLN A 149 -3.36 9.72 4.39
N MET A 150 -2.17 9.16 4.61
CA MET A 150 -1.36 9.40 5.81
C MET A 150 -0.94 10.87 5.97
N SER A 151 -0.73 11.61 4.88
CA SER A 151 -0.43 13.05 4.96
C SER A 151 -1.66 13.90 5.29
N MET A 152 -2.87 13.40 4.98
CA MET A 152 -4.12 14.09 5.26
C MET A 152 -4.62 13.86 6.70
N LEU A 153 -4.44 12.66 7.25
CA LEU A 153 -4.92 12.29 8.58
C LEU A 153 -4.55 13.28 9.71
N PRO A 154 -3.29 13.75 9.85
CA PRO A 154 -2.92 14.75 10.86
C PRO A 154 -3.51 16.14 10.62
N ARG A 155 -4.02 16.42 9.42
CA ARG A 155 -4.66 17.70 9.07
C ARG A 155 -6.17 17.62 9.32
N LEU A 156 -6.79 16.49 8.92
CA LEU A 156 -8.21 16.25 9.11
C LEU A 156 -8.53 15.96 10.58
N LEU A 157 -7.70 15.19 11.28
CA LEU A 157 -7.87 14.76 12.67
C LEU A 157 -9.24 14.11 12.92
N PRO A 158 -9.47 12.91 12.42
CA PRO A 158 -10.74 12.22 12.61
C PRO A 158 -11.03 11.97 14.11
N ARG A 159 -12.28 12.18 14.55
CA ARG A 159 -12.72 11.94 15.92
C ARG A 159 -14.08 11.25 16.01
N GLU A 160 -14.74 11.14 14.90
CA GLU A 160 -16.04 10.46 14.75
C GLU A 160 -16.04 9.64 13.46
N PHE A 161 -16.87 8.64 13.37
CA PHE A 161 -16.89 7.70 12.24
C PHE A 161 -17.09 8.41 10.89
N TYR A 162 -17.96 9.43 10.85
CA TYR A 162 -18.20 10.18 9.62
C TYR A 162 -16.96 10.94 9.11
N ASP A 163 -16.04 11.27 9.98
CA ASP A 163 -14.74 11.85 9.58
C ASP A 163 -13.91 10.88 8.73
N LEU A 164 -14.02 9.57 9.00
CA LEU A 164 -13.38 8.54 8.17
C LEU A 164 -14.08 8.37 6.83
N VAL A 165 -15.41 8.51 6.80
CA VAL A 165 -16.18 8.51 5.54
C VAL A 165 -15.68 9.63 4.64
N VAL A 166 -15.54 10.84 5.19
CA VAL A 166 -14.98 11.98 4.45
C VAL A 166 -13.50 11.75 4.09
N GLN A 167 -12.68 11.22 5.00
CA GLN A 167 -11.26 10.94 4.75
C GLN A 167 -11.08 10.02 3.54
N VAL A 168 -11.87 8.96 3.45
CA VAL A 168 -11.83 7.99 2.35
C VAL A 168 -12.24 8.64 1.02
N ALA A 169 -13.20 9.57 1.05
CA ALA A 169 -13.75 10.21 -0.14
C ALA A 169 -12.91 11.38 -0.65
N ILE A 170 -12.41 12.25 0.25
CA ILE A 170 -11.80 13.53 -0.12
C ILE A 170 -10.38 13.41 -0.68
N VAL A 171 -9.66 12.33 -0.32
CA VAL A 171 -8.29 12.07 -0.81
C VAL A 171 -8.35 11.19 -2.07
N ARG A 172 -8.93 11.74 -3.12
CA ARG A 172 -9.06 11.11 -4.43
C ARG A 172 -8.82 12.13 -5.55
N PRO A 173 -8.48 11.69 -6.78
CA PRO A 173 -8.18 12.63 -7.87
C PRO A 173 -9.25 13.70 -8.08
N GLY A 174 -10.53 13.32 -8.13
CA GLY A 174 -11.65 14.25 -8.34
C GLY A 174 -11.72 15.39 -7.32
N PRO A 175 -11.91 15.12 -6.02
CA PRO A 175 -11.95 16.16 -5.00
C PRO A 175 -10.65 16.98 -4.88
N ILE A 176 -9.49 16.37 -5.17
CA ILE A 176 -8.21 17.09 -5.17
C ILE A 176 -8.14 18.08 -6.33
N GLN A 177 -8.50 17.65 -7.55
CA GLN A 177 -8.50 18.50 -8.75
C GLN A 177 -9.59 19.55 -8.71
N GLY A 178 -10.77 19.22 -8.14
CA GLY A 178 -11.87 20.15 -7.89
C GLY A 178 -11.62 21.14 -6.76
N GLY A 179 -10.43 21.14 -6.13
CA GLY A 179 -10.05 22.09 -5.11
C GLY A 179 -10.83 21.97 -3.79
N MET A 180 -11.48 20.84 -3.51
CA MET A 180 -12.39 20.67 -2.36
C MET A 180 -11.65 20.48 -1.03
N VAL A 181 -10.41 19.99 -1.07
CA VAL A 181 -9.62 19.62 0.13
C VAL A 181 -9.40 20.82 1.05
N GLN A 182 -8.95 21.94 0.49
CA GLN A 182 -8.58 23.11 1.29
C GLN A 182 -9.79 23.81 1.93
N PRO A 183 -10.90 24.06 1.19
CA PRO A 183 -12.14 24.58 1.78
C PRO A 183 -12.67 23.70 2.92
N TYR A 184 -12.66 22.39 2.75
CA TYR A 184 -13.11 21.45 3.78
C TYR A 184 -12.24 21.53 5.04
N LEU A 185 -10.91 21.55 4.92
CA LEU A 185 -10.00 21.68 6.07
C LEU A 185 -10.18 23.01 6.80
N GLN A 186 -10.39 24.11 6.07
CA GLN A 186 -10.66 25.42 6.68
C GLN A 186 -12.00 25.43 7.42
N ALA A 187 -13.06 24.88 6.83
CA ALA A 187 -14.37 24.78 7.48
C ALA A 187 -14.29 23.89 8.74
N ARG A 188 -13.54 22.78 8.66
CA ARG A 188 -13.33 21.89 9.79
C ARG A 188 -12.57 22.57 10.94
N GLU A 189 -11.57 23.36 10.64
CA GLU A 189 -10.83 24.11 11.67
C GLU A 189 -11.73 25.17 12.33
N ARG A 190 -12.55 25.91 11.55
CA ARG A 190 -13.54 26.84 12.10
C ARG A 190 -14.53 26.11 13.01
N ARG A 191 -15.05 24.93 12.60
CA ARG A 191 -15.94 24.11 13.44
C ARG A 191 -15.29 23.72 14.76
N ARG A 192 -13.98 23.36 14.73
CA ARG A 192 -13.24 23.03 15.96
C ARG A 192 -13.07 24.21 16.88
N GLN A 193 -12.79 25.38 16.36
CA GLN A 193 -12.67 26.61 17.15
C GLN A 193 -14.01 26.96 17.81
N LEU A 194 -15.11 26.94 17.05
CA LEU A 194 -16.45 27.15 17.58
C LEU A 194 -16.81 26.14 18.68
N ARG A 195 -16.48 24.86 18.49
CA ARG A 195 -16.75 23.80 19.47
C ARG A 195 -15.91 23.89 20.75
N LYS A 196 -14.80 24.59 20.74
CA LYS A 196 -14.05 24.92 21.98
C LYS A 196 -14.79 25.94 22.85
N GLU A 197 -15.47 26.89 22.22
CA GLU A 197 -16.25 27.91 22.91
C GLU A 197 -17.65 27.37 23.30
N ASN A 198 -18.26 26.60 22.43
CA ASN A 198 -19.55 25.96 22.65
C ASN A 198 -19.55 24.56 22.02
N SER A 199 -19.57 23.51 22.83
CA SER A 199 -19.48 22.12 22.38
C SER A 199 -20.57 21.69 21.38
N LYS A 200 -21.72 22.36 21.39
CA LYS A 200 -22.87 22.11 20.49
C LYS A 200 -22.90 23.04 19.27
N ALA A 201 -21.95 23.95 19.14
CA ALA A 201 -21.93 24.89 18.03
C ALA A 201 -21.79 24.15 16.69
N GLN A 202 -22.66 24.51 15.76
CA GLN A 202 -22.61 24.08 14.36
C GLN A 202 -22.02 25.22 13.52
N LEU A 203 -21.29 24.86 12.47
CA LEU A 203 -20.79 25.85 11.53
C LEU A 203 -21.97 26.35 10.68
N PRO A 204 -22.21 27.66 10.63
CA PRO A 204 -23.26 28.21 9.78
C PRO A 204 -22.95 27.86 8.31
N ILE A 205 -23.94 27.31 7.60
CA ILE A 205 -23.84 27.11 6.17
C ILE A 205 -24.17 28.42 5.48
N GLU A 206 -23.28 28.85 4.59
CA GLU A 206 -23.41 30.12 3.86
C GLU A 206 -24.79 30.23 3.17
N TYR A 207 -25.34 29.10 2.74
CA TYR A 207 -26.63 29.03 2.05
C TYR A 207 -27.58 28.01 2.73
N PRO A 208 -28.49 28.46 3.60
CA PRO A 208 -29.32 27.57 4.42
C PRO A 208 -30.20 26.60 3.63
N LYS A 209 -30.66 26.98 2.44
CA LYS A 209 -31.47 26.09 1.55
C LYS A 209 -30.70 24.84 1.12
N LEU A 210 -29.34 24.91 1.04
CA LEU A 210 -28.46 23.79 0.74
C LEU A 210 -28.00 23.03 2.00
N GLY A 211 -28.51 23.41 3.17
CA GLY A 211 -28.12 22.83 4.45
C GLY A 211 -28.25 21.31 4.47
N LYS A 212 -29.39 20.78 4.01
CA LYS A 212 -29.62 19.33 3.96
C LYS A 212 -28.55 18.58 3.17
N ALA A 213 -28.08 19.15 2.06
CA ALA A 213 -27.07 18.53 1.22
C ALA A 213 -25.66 18.66 1.81
N LEU A 214 -25.32 19.79 2.43
CA LEU A 214 -23.95 20.19 2.71
C LEU A 214 -23.55 20.20 4.19
N GLU A 215 -24.49 20.12 5.13
CA GLU A 215 -24.20 20.22 6.56
C GLU A 215 -23.19 19.18 7.04
N ARG A 216 -23.34 17.93 6.61
CA ARG A 216 -22.45 16.83 6.99
C ARG A 216 -21.01 17.00 6.49
N THR A 217 -20.84 17.72 5.39
CA THR A 217 -19.54 17.97 4.75
C THR A 217 -19.07 19.42 4.86
N LEU A 218 -19.62 20.16 5.84
CA LEU A 218 -19.20 21.52 6.21
C LEU A 218 -19.27 22.53 5.06
N GLY A 219 -20.27 22.42 4.21
CA GLY A 219 -20.48 23.32 3.09
C GLY A 219 -19.73 22.93 1.80
N VAL A 220 -19.06 21.80 1.75
CA VAL A 220 -18.28 21.36 0.58
C VAL A 220 -18.92 20.10 -0.01
N PRO A 221 -19.31 20.07 -1.27
CA PRO A 221 -19.81 18.86 -1.92
C PRO A 221 -18.65 17.86 -2.11
N ILE A 222 -18.76 16.67 -1.54
CA ILE A 222 -17.74 15.60 -1.58
C ILE A 222 -18.30 14.35 -2.28
N PHE A 223 -19.62 14.16 -2.27
CA PHE A 223 -20.32 12.99 -2.76
C PHE A 223 -21.22 13.30 -3.95
N GLN A 224 -21.43 12.32 -4.83
CA GLN A 224 -22.32 12.44 -5.99
C GLN A 224 -23.76 12.77 -5.56
N GLU A 225 -24.23 12.16 -4.51
CA GLU A 225 -25.58 12.38 -3.97
C GLU A 225 -25.79 13.84 -3.54
N GLN A 226 -24.74 14.49 -3.04
CA GLN A 226 -24.80 15.90 -2.69
C GLN A 226 -24.93 16.80 -3.93
N VAL A 227 -24.24 16.45 -5.02
CA VAL A 227 -24.38 17.19 -6.28
C VAL A 227 -25.80 17.09 -6.82
N MET A 228 -26.39 15.90 -6.78
CA MET A 228 -27.81 15.70 -7.16
C MET A 228 -28.75 16.54 -6.28
N GLN A 229 -28.55 16.48 -4.98
CA GLN A 229 -29.38 17.22 -4.03
C GLN A 229 -29.26 18.74 -4.21
N ILE A 230 -28.04 19.24 -4.48
CA ILE A 230 -27.81 20.67 -4.78
C ILE A 230 -28.53 21.07 -6.09
N ALA A 231 -28.48 20.24 -7.13
CA ALA A 231 -29.15 20.50 -8.39
C ALA A 231 -30.68 20.57 -8.19
N ILE A 232 -31.26 19.69 -7.38
CA ILE A 232 -32.70 19.67 -7.07
C ILE A 232 -33.08 20.87 -6.19
N ASP A 233 -32.47 20.99 -5.00
CA ASP A 233 -32.89 21.97 -3.98
C ASP A 233 -32.43 23.40 -4.31
N GLY A 234 -31.32 23.54 -5.02
CA GLY A 234 -30.70 24.84 -5.32
C GLY A 234 -30.99 25.37 -6.74
N ALA A 235 -31.08 24.50 -7.74
CA ALA A 235 -31.21 24.90 -9.13
C ALA A 235 -32.49 24.43 -9.81
N GLY A 236 -33.42 23.82 -9.06
CA GLY A 236 -34.75 23.44 -9.57
C GLY A 236 -34.74 22.27 -10.57
N PHE A 237 -33.74 21.41 -10.52
CA PHE A 237 -33.72 20.21 -11.35
C PHE A 237 -34.77 19.20 -10.87
N THR A 238 -35.36 18.49 -11.81
CA THR A 238 -36.15 17.29 -11.48
C THR A 238 -35.20 16.15 -11.05
N ALA A 239 -35.73 15.14 -10.37
CA ALA A 239 -34.96 13.96 -9.97
C ALA A 239 -34.33 13.23 -11.17
N GLY A 240 -35.04 13.16 -12.31
CA GLY A 240 -34.52 12.57 -13.55
C GLY A 240 -33.34 13.35 -14.11
N GLU A 241 -33.43 14.67 -14.18
CA GLU A 241 -32.35 15.54 -14.66
C GLU A 241 -31.12 15.51 -13.74
N ALA A 242 -31.33 15.42 -12.42
CA ALA A 242 -30.24 15.28 -11.46
C ALA A 242 -29.53 13.93 -11.62
N ASP A 243 -30.25 12.84 -11.92
CA ASP A 243 -29.65 11.54 -12.22
C ASP A 243 -28.89 11.56 -13.57
N GLU A 244 -29.44 12.24 -14.59
CA GLU A 244 -28.69 12.44 -15.84
C GLU A 244 -27.40 13.26 -15.63
N LEU A 245 -27.44 14.31 -14.79
CA LEU A 245 -26.25 15.05 -14.41
C LEU A 245 -25.21 14.11 -13.76
N ARG A 246 -25.63 13.26 -12.81
CA ARG A 246 -24.78 12.28 -12.17
C ARG A 246 -24.13 11.31 -13.17
N ARG A 247 -24.92 10.76 -14.10
CA ARG A 247 -24.42 9.87 -15.17
C ARG A 247 -23.45 10.60 -16.09
N SER A 248 -23.73 11.85 -16.42
CA SER A 248 -22.87 12.67 -17.27
C SER A 248 -21.52 12.98 -16.62
N MET A 249 -21.46 13.10 -15.29
CA MET A 249 -20.19 13.24 -14.57
C MET A 249 -19.27 12.04 -14.79
N ALA A 250 -19.78 10.81 -14.75
CA ALA A 250 -19.00 9.59 -14.96
C ALA A 250 -18.48 9.44 -16.41
N ALA A 251 -19.12 10.09 -17.39
CA ALA A 251 -18.79 10.00 -18.81
C ALA A 251 -18.12 11.28 -19.36
N TRP A 252 -17.82 12.27 -18.52
CA TRP A 252 -17.47 13.63 -18.93
C TRP A 252 -16.27 13.73 -19.88
N LYS A 253 -15.16 13.04 -19.61
CA LYS A 253 -13.95 13.15 -20.46
C LYS A 253 -14.16 12.63 -21.89
N ARG A 254 -15.17 11.80 -22.09
CA ARG A 254 -15.41 11.13 -23.37
C ARG A 254 -16.54 11.75 -24.19
N LYS A 255 -17.59 12.26 -23.54
CA LYS A 255 -18.82 12.72 -24.21
C LYS A 255 -19.13 14.21 -24.01
N GLY A 256 -18.32 14.98 -23.24
CA GLY A 256 -18.55 16.42 -23.01
C GLY A 256 -19.87 16.74 -22.29
N GLY A 257 -20.54 15.74 -21.71
CA GLY A 257 -21.95 15.81 -21.35
C GLY A 257 -22.31 16.73 -20.18
N VAL A 258 -21.35 17.07 -19.28
CA VAL A 258 -21.64 17.91 -18.11
C VAL A 258 -21.89 19.37 -18.50
N HIS A 259 -21.22 19.88 -19.52
CA HIS A 259 -21.39 21.26 -19.98
C HIS A 259 -22.82 21.56 -20.47
N ARG A 260 -23.58 20.55 -20.94
CA ARG A 260 -24.98 20.74 -21.30
C ARG A 260 -25.88 21.15 -20.12
N PHE A 261 -25.45 20.89 -18.88
CA PHE A 261 -26.15 21.27 -17.67
C PHE A 261 -25.61 22.56 -17.05
N GLU A 262 -24.53 23.13 -17.58
CA GLU A 262 -23.85 24.31 -17.02
C GLU A 262 -24.79 25.49 -16.91
N ASP A 263 -25.40 25.90 -18.06
CA ASP A 263 -26.29 27.06 -18.11
C ASP A 263 -27.50 26.83 -17.19
N LYS A 264 -28.16 25.67 -17.29
CA LYS A 264 -29.32 25.35 -16.47
C LYS A 264 -28.99 25.36 -14.97
N LEU A 265 -27.83 24.83 -14.57
CA LEU A 265 -27.41 24.82 -13.17
C LEU A 265 -27.12 26.25 -12.67
N LYS A 266 -26.39 27.04 -13.47
CA LYS A 266 -26.02 28.41 -13.10
C LYS A 266 -27.23 29.34 -13.07
N ASP A 267 -28.10 29.24 -14.09
CA ASP A 267 -29.32 30.05 -14.16
C ASP A 267 -30.28 29.67 -13.03
N GLY A 268 -30.50 28.37 -12.78
CA GLY A 268 -31.35 27.92 -11.66
C GLY A 268 -30.82 28.38 -10.30
N LEU A 269 -29.53 28.34 -10.07
CA LEU A 269 -28.93 28.88 -8.83
C LEU A 269 -29.10 30.39 -8.73
N LYS A 270 -28.92 31.15 -9.83
CA LYS A 270 -29.14 32.58 -9.89
C LYS A 270 -30.59 32.95 -9.59
N ASP A 271 -31.55 32.24 -10.19
CA ASP A 271 -32.98 32.42 -9.97
C ASP A 271 -33.37 32.12 -8.51
N ALA A 272 -32.68 31.20 -7.88
CA ALA A 272 -32.83 30.90 -6.44
C ALA A 272 -32.15 31.92 -5.51
N GLY A 273 -31.48 32.96 -6.08
CA GLY A 273 -30.85 34.05 -5.34
C GLY A 273 -29.41 33.79 -4.91
N TYR A 274 -28.70 32.84 -5.53
CA TYR A 274 -27.27 32.60 -5.25
C TYR A 274 -26.38 33.54 -6.08
N PRO A 275 -25.25 34.02 -5.53
CA PRO A 275 -24.28 34.84 -6.28
C PRO A 275 -23.67 34.07 -7.46
N PRO A 276 -23.37 34.75 -8.59
CA PRO A 276 -22.72 34.12 -9.73
C PRO A 276 -21.41 33.42 -9.39
N GLU A 277 -20.59 33.99 -8.50
CA GLU A 277 -19.31 33.43 -8.08
C GLU A 277 -19.48 32.10 -7.32
N PHE A 278 -20.61 31.96 -6.60
CA PHE A 278 -20.95 30.70 -5.96
C PHE A 278 -21.31 29.62 -7.00
N ALA A 279 -22.13 29.98 -7.98
CA ALA A 279 -22.54 29.07 -9.05
C ALA A 279 -21.35 28.59 -9.88
N ASP A 280 -20.43 29.50 -10.22
CA ASP A 280 -19.20 29.18 -10.95
C ASP A 280 -18.29 28.25 -10.12
N ARG A 281 -18.06 28.56 -8.86
CA ARG A 281 -17.26 27.73 -7.95
C ARG A 281 -17.85 26.34 -7.79
N LEU A 282 -19.17 26.25 -7.61
CA LEU A 282 -19.88 24.98 -7.48
C LEU A 282 -19.76 24.16 -8.76
N PHE A 283 -19.94 24.78 -9.93
CA PHE A 283 -19.80 24.09 -11.21
C PHE A 283 -18.37 23.55 -11.41
N GLN A 284 -17.35 24.33 -11.06
CA GLN A 284 -15.95 23.85 -11.10
C GLN A 284 -15.70 22.67 -10.16
N GLN A 285 -16.33 22.66 -9.00
CA GLN A 285 -16.28 21.51 -8.11
C GLN A 285 -16.96 20.29 -8.72
N ILE A 286 -18.11 20.47 -9.36
CA ILE A 286 -18.83 19.41 -10.08
C ILE A 286 -17.99 18.85 -11.23
N LEU A 287 -17.29 19.67 -11.98
CA LEU A 287 -16.35 19.24 -13.00
C LEU A 287 -15.23 18.35 -12.42
N GLY A 288 -14.78 18.63 -11.21
CA GLY A 288 -13.84 17.78 -10.48
C GLY A 288 -14.33 16.34 -10.26
N PHE A 289 -15.64 16.12 -10.14
CA PHE A 289 -16.22 14.76 -10.06
C PHE A 289 -16.20 14.00 -11.40
N GLY A 290 -15.98 14.68 -12.52
CA GLY A 290 -16.00 14.08 -13.84
C GLY A 290 -14.93 13.01 -14.09
N GLU A 291 -13.90 12.93 -13.25
CA GLU A 291 -12.94 11.82 -13.31
C GLU A 291 -13.38 10.63 -12.48
N TYR A 292 -14.00 10.86 -11.33
CA TYR A 292 -14.48 9.81 -10.43
C TYR A 292 -15.44 10.37 -9.37
N GLY A 293 -16.72 10.36 -9.66
CA GLY A 293 -17.73 10.64 -8.63
C GLY A 293 -17.77 9.51 -7.62
N PHE A 294 -17.82 9.82 -6.33
CA PHE A 294 -17.77 8.81 -5.28
C PHE A 294 -19.11 8.76 -4.53
N PRO A 295 -19.78 7.59 -4.51
CA PRO A 295 -20.99 7.41 -3.73
C PRO A 295 -20.70 7.46 -2.22
N GLU A 296 -21.57 8.15 -1.47
CA GLU A 296 -21.46 8.25 -0.01
C GLU A 296 -21.56 6.87 0.65
N SER A 297 -22.49 6.02 0.18
CA SER A 297 -22.66 4.66 0.67
C SER A 297 -21.42 3.79 0.53
N HIS A 298 -20.69 3.95 -0.59
CA HIS A 298 -19.42 3.26 -0.81
C HIS A 298 -18.33 3.78 0.14
N ALA A 299 -18.24 5.11 0.33
CA ALA A 299 -17.31 5.71 1.30
C ALA A 299 -17.61 5.21 2.72
N TYR A 300 -18.87 5.09 3.07
CA TYR A 300 -19.31 4.58 4.38
C TYR A 300 -18.88 3.13 4.60
N SER A 301 -19.11 2.26 3.62
CA SER A 301 -18.69 0.85 3.68
C SER A 301 -17.17 0.71 3.84
N PHE A 302 -16.40 1.51 3.12
CA PHE A 302 -14.93 1.49 3.21
C PHE A 302 -14.41 2.08 4.53
N ALA A 303 -15.07 3.12 5.06
CA ALA A 303 -14.75 3.69 6.36
C ALA A 303 -14.98 2.67 7.48
N MET A 304 -16.00 1.80 7.36
CA MET A 304 -16.24 0.73 8.32
C MET A 304 -15.06 -0.26 8.37
N LEU A 305 -14.55 -0.68 7.22
CA LEU A 305 -13.37 -1.56 7.16
C LEU A 305 -12.10 -0.83 7.63
N ALA A 306 -11.96 0.46 7.31
CA ALA A 306 -10.85 1.28 7.80
C ALA A 306 -10.84 1.40 9.32
N TYR A 307 -12.01 1.65 9.92
CA TYR A 307 -12.15 1.72 11.37
C TYR A 307 -11.88 0.37 12.03
N ALA A 308 -12.49 -0.71 11.51
CA ALA A 308 -12.32 -2.06 12.04
C ALA A 308 -10.85 -2.51 12.01
N SER A 309 -10.18 -2.33 10.88
CA SER A 309 -8.75 -2.66 10.76
C SER A 309 -7.87 -1.77 11.64
N SER A 310 -8.22 -0.50 11.84
CA SER A 310 -7.53 0.40 12.77
C SER A 310 -7.67 -0.06 14.22
N TRP A 311 -8.90 -0.43 14.61
CA TRP A 311 -9.17 -0.91 15.97
C TRP A 311 -8.38 -2.19 16.28
N LEU A 312 -8.39 -3.15 15.35
CA LEU A 312 -7.63 -4.40 15.50
C LEU A 312 -6.11 -4.14 15.56
N LYS A 313 -5.58 -3.28 14.70
CA LYS A 313 -4.18 -2.85 14.79
C LYS A 313 -3.86 -2.26 16.15
N ARG A 314 -4.76 -1.43 16.70
CA ARG A 314 -4.55 -0.73 17.96
C ARG A 314 -4.64 -1.63 19.18
N HIS A 315 -5.57 -2.57 19.21
CA HIS A 315 -5.90 -3.34 20.41
C HIS A 315 -5.44 -4.80 20.37
N GLU A 316 -5.33 -5.39 19.17
CA GLU A 316 -4.88 -6.77 18.94
C GLU A 316 -3.75 -6.86 17.90
N PRO A 317 -2.63 -6.10 18.09
CA PRO A 317 -1.60 -5.95 17.06
C PRO A 317 -0.91 -7.25 16.67
N ALA A 318 -0.81 -8.23 17.55
CA ALA A 318 -0.24 -9.55 17.24
C ALA A 318 -1.17 -10.35 16.31
N CYS A 319 -2.48 -10.41 16.62
CA CYS A 319 -3.49 -11.04 15.78
C CYS A 319 -3.55 -10.36 14.40
N PHE A 320 -3.50 -9.03 14.39
CA PHE A 320 -3.56 -8.23 13.15
C PHE A 320 -2.34 -8.49 12.26
N LEU A 321 -1.12 -8.52 12.82
CA LEU A 321 0.09 -8.83 12.05
C LEU A 321 0.01 -10.23 11.43
N ALA A 322 -0.31 -11.26 12.23
CA ALA A 322 -0.42 -12.65 11.74
C ALA A 322 -1.44 -12.74 10.60
N ALA A 323 -2.62 -12.14 10.78
CA ALA A 323 -3.68 -12.13 9.78
C ALA A 323 -3.28 -11.43 8.47
N LEU A 324 -2.55 -10.30 8.54
CA LEU A 324 -2.04 -9.59 7.35
C LEU A 324 -0.99 -10.42 6.60
N LEU A 325 -0.06 -11.06 7.32
CA LEU A 325 0.97 -11.90 6.71
C LEU A 325 0.36 -13.11 6.00
N ASP A 326 -0.66 -13.73 6.60
CA ASP A 326 -1.33 -14.91 6.04
C ASP A 326 -2.34 -14.59 4.93
N SER A 327 -2.65 -13.31 4.75
CA SER A 327 -3.54 -12.84 3.68
C SER A 327 -2.80 -12.23 2.48
N GLN A 328 -1.46 -12.28 2.49
CA GLN A 328 -0.67 -11.83 1.34
C GLN A 328 -0.91 -12.72 0.09
N PRO A 329 -0.86 -12.13 -1.13
CA PRO A 329 -0.51 -10.74 -1.46
C PRO A 329 -1.70 -9.79 -1.27
N MET A 330 -1.50 -8.71 -0.49
CA MET A 330 -2.49 -7.65 -0.30
C MET A 330 -1.86 -6.34 0.19
N GLY A 331 -2.58 -5.24 0.02
CA GLY A 331 -2.21 -3.92 0.56
C GLY A 331 -0.97 -3.29 -0.09
N PHE A 332 -0.51 -2.18 0.50
CA PHE A 332 0.60 -1.39 -0.01
C PHE A 332 1.97 -1.86 0.51
N TYR A 333 2.00 -2.65 1.57
CA TYR A 333 3.23 -2.98 2.29
C TYR A 333 3.60 -4.45 2.16
N PRO A 334 4.87 -4.77 1.82
CA PRO A 334 5.37 -6.13 1.85
C PRO A 334 5.50 -6.66 3.28
N PRO A 335 5.63 -7.98 3.48
CA PRO A 335 5.79 -8.59 4.79
C PRO A 335 6.90 -7.96 5.64
N SER A 336 8.02 -7.57 5.04
CA SER A 336 9.13 -6.91 5.74
C SER A 336 8.72 -5.62 6.44
N GLN A 337 7.93 -4.78 5.77
CA GLN A 337 7.48 -3.51 6.34
C GLN A 337 6.39 -3.70 7.40
N LEU A 338 5.48 -4.66 7.21
CA LEU A 338 4.46 -5.02 8.19
C LEU A 338 5.10 -5.54 9.50
N VAL A 339 6.10 -6.42 9.37
CA VAL A 339 6.85 -6.95 10.53
C VAL A 339 7.64 -5.84 11.22
N GLN A 340 8.30 -4.96 10.48
CA GLN A 340 9.03 -3.84 11.08
C GLN A 340 8.11 -2.86 11.80
N ASP A 341 6.95 -2.55 11.20
CA ASP A 341 5.95 -1.69 11.84
C ASP A 341 5.46 -2.31 13.15
N ALA A 342 5.08 -3.57 13.15
CA ALA A 342 4.62 -4.28 14.35
C ALA A 342 5.72 -4.35 15.44
N ARG A 343 6.98 -4.60 15.07
CA ARG A 343 8.12 -4.58 16.01
C ARG A 343 8.35 -3.20 16.63
N ARG A 344 8.20 -2.13 15.88
CA ARG A 344 8.26 -0.74 16.41
C ARG A 344 7.15 -0.47 17.42
N HIS A 345 6.01 -1.15 17.29
CA HIS A 345 4.90 -1.12 18.24
C HIS A 345 5.03 -2.11 19.40
N GLY A 346 6.14 -2.83 19.49
CA GLY A 346 6.43 -3.74 20.61
C GLY A 346 5.93 -5.17 20.41
N VAL A 347 5.39 -5.52 19.25
CA VAL A 347 5.02 -6.91 18.94
C VAL A 347 6.28 -7.75 18.80
N ARG A 348 6.38 -8.82 19.57
CA ARG A 348 7.45 -9.80 19.46
C ARG A 348 7.20 -10.70 18.26
N VAL A 349 8.16 -10.81 17.36
CA VAL A 349 8.08 -11.66 16.16
C VAL A 349 9.18 -12.72 16.23
N LEU A 350 8.79 -13.98 16.07
CA LEU A 350 9.66 -15.14 16.10
C LEU A 350 9.94 -15.62 14.66
N PRO A 351 11.17 -16.10 14.37
CA PRO A 351 11.53 -16.56 13.03
C PRO A 351 10.74 -17.80 12.61
N VAL A 352 10.79 -18.11 11.32
CA VAL A 352 10.35 -19.41 10.82
C VAL A 352 11.22 -20.49 11.46
N ASP A 353 10.60 -21.58 11.90
CA ASP A 353 11.27 -22.70 12.56
C ASP A 353 10.57 -24.02 12.19
N ALA A 354 11.30 -24.97 11.64
CA ALA A 354 10.75 -26.25 11.20
C ALA A 354 10.16 -27.07 12.37
N VAL A 355 10.70 -26.88 13.58
CA VAL A 355 10.21 -27.62 14.76
C VAL A 355 9.05 -26.91 15.48
N ALA A 356 8.73 -25.66 15.14
CA ALA A 356 7.71 -24.88 15.84
C ALA A 356 6.64 -24.26 14.91
N SER A 357 7.03 -23.74 13.73
CA SER A 357 6.10 -22.99 12.86
C SER A 357 4.97 -23.84 12.30
N GLY A 358 3.76 -23.28 12.25
CA GLY A 358 2.67 -23.79 11.45
C GLY A 358 2.88 -23.50 9.96
N VAL A 359 1.95 -23.96 9.12
CA VAL A 359 1.91 -23.56 7.71
C VAL A 359 1.70 -22.07 7.61
N ASP A 360 0.69 -21.54 8.29
CA ASP A 360 0.39 -20.13 8.47
C ASP A 360 1.06 -19.60 9.76
N CYS A 361 1.08 -18.28 9.97
CA CYS A 361 1.61 -17.66 11.19
C CYS A 361 0.80 -18.08 12.41
N THR A 362 1.48 -18.24 13.56
CA THR A 362 0.85 -18.64 14.84
C THR A 362 1.14 -17.63 15.94
N LEU A 363 0.28 -17.65 16.96
CA LEU A 363 0.45 -16.84 18.17
C LEU A 363 0.99 -17.73 19.28
N GLU A 364 2.13 -17.35 19.88
CA GLU A 364 2.88 -18.21 20.78
C GLU A 364 3.37 -17.50 22.05
N GLY A 365 3.65 -18.30 23.06
CA GLY A 365 4.35 -17.92 24.28
C GLY A 365 3.51 -17.13 25.29
N PRO A 366 4.16 -16.67 26.36
CA PRO A 366 3.47 -15.90 27.38
C PRO A 366 3.02 -14.54 26.85
N LEU A 367 1.86 -14.10 27.33
CA LEU A 367 1.33 -12.78 27.03
C LEU A 367 2.20 -11.71 27.67
N ALA A 368 2.66 -10.74 26.88
CA ALA A 368 3.50 -9.64 27.33
C ALA A 368 2.76 -8.29 27.16
N PRO A 369 2.90 -7.35 28.12
CA PRO A 369 2.32 -6.02 27.99
C PRO A 369 3.02 -5.24 26.88
N ILE A 370 2.22 -4.57 26.05
CA ILE A 370 2.71 -3.61 25.05
C ILE A 370 2.25 -2.22 25.46
N ARG A 371 3.16 -1.24 25.42
CA ARG A 371 2.85 0.13 25.80
C ARG A 371 1.67 0.69 24.99
N GLY A 372 0.63 1.08 25.71
CA GLY A 372 -0.56 1.68 25.14
C GLY A 372 -1.56 0.66 24.56
N VAL A 373 -1.29 -0.62 24.54
CA VAL A 373 -2.25 -1.68 24.21
C VAL A 373 -2.90 -2.16 25.51
N ARG A 374 -4.23 -2.24 25.52
CA ARG A 374 -4.99 -2.56 26.74
C ARG A 374 -4.73 -3.98 27.23
N ALA A 375 -4.75 -4.94 26.32
CA ALA A 375 -4.58 -6.35 26.65
C ALA A 375 -3.16 -6.82 26.30
N PRO A 376 -2.53 -7.65 27.16
CA PRO A 376 -1.22 -8.22 26.85
C PRO A 376 -1.29 -9.10 25.59
N GLN A 377 -0.19 -9.10 24.82
CA GLN A 377 -0.10 -9.71 23.50
C GLN A 377 0.87 -10.90 23.49
N PRO A 378 0.58 -11.96 22.71
CA PRO A 378 1.51 -13.04 22.44
C PRO A 378 2.59 -12.62 21.45
N ALA A 379 3.60 -13.49 21.27
CA ALA A 379 4.49 -13.37 20.13
C ALA A 379 3.85 -13.92 18.85
N VAL A 380 4.24 -13.37 17.71
CA VAL A 380 3.85 -13.89 16.39
C VAL A 380 4.99 -14.76 15.85
N ARG A 381 4.76 -16.05 15.64
CA ARG A 381 5.66 -16.95 14.94
C ARG A 381 5.39 -16.88 13.44
N LEU A 382 6.43 -16.65 12.65
CA LEU A 382 6.30 -16.64 11.19
C LEU A 382 6.00 -18.05 10.65
N GLY A 383 5.04 -18.14 9.72
CA GLY A 383 4.61 -19.39 9.12
C GLY A 383 5.56 -19.90 8.03
N LEU A 384 5.56 -21.22 7.83
CA LEU A 384 6.35 -21.90 6.79
C LEU A 384 6.01 -21.42 5.37
N ARG A 385 4.79 -20.92 5.14
CA ARG A 385 4.37 -20.34 3.85
C ARG A 385 5.20 -19.15 3.38
N LEU A 386 5.93 -18.49 4.29
CA LEU A 386 6.81 -17.37 3.95
C LEU A 386 8.15 -17.82 3.36
N VAL A 387 8.46 -19.12 3.44
CA VAL A 387 9.71 -19.68 2.90
C VAL A 387 9.59 -19.81 1.38
N ALA A 388 10.37 -19.03 0.66
CA ALA A 388 10.45 -19.12 -0.80
C ALA A 388 10.97 -20.51 -1.24
N GLY A 389 10.28 -21.12 -2.19
CA GLY A 389 10.63 -22.47 -2.66
C GLY A 389 10.02 -23.63 -1.84
N LEU A 390 9.39 -23.35 -0.70
CA LEU A 390 8.67 -24.36 0.07
C LEU A 390 7.18 -24.33 -0.26
N GLY A 391 6.70 -25.35 -1.00
CA GLY A 391 5.31 -25.45 -1.37
C GLY A 391 4.39 -25.71 -0.16
N ARG A 392 3.12 -25.25 -0.24
CA ARG A 392 2.15 -25.45 0.84
C ARG A 392 1.94 -26.93 1.21
N ALA A 393 2.02 -27.83 0.23
CA ALA A 393 1.91 -29.27 0.46
C ALA A 393 3.09 -29.80 1.28
N ALA A 394 4.32 -29.34 1.00
CA ALA A 394 5.52 -29.69 1.77
C ALA A 394 5.46 -29.17 3.20
N ALA A 395 5.07 -27.91 3.37
CA ALA A 395 4.84 -27.33 4.69
C ALA A 395 3.79 -28.12 5.49
N GLY A 396 2.70 -28.56 4.83
CA GLY A 396 1.68 -29.40 5.47
C GLY A 396 2.22 -30.77 5.89
N ARG A 397 3.01 -31.46 5.04
CA ARG A 397 3.66 -32.74 5.40
C ARG A 397 4.60 -32.59 6.60
N LEU A 398 5.37 -31.48 6.65
CA LEU A 398 6.28 -31.18 7.74
C LEU A 398 5.52 -31.03 9.07
N VAL A 399 4.44 -30.21 9.07
CA VAL A 399 3.61 -30.01 10.29
C VAL A 399 3.00 -31.33 10.74
N GLN A 400 2.44 -32.12 9.84
CA GLN A 400 1.85 -33.43 10.15
C GLN A 400 2.89 -34.43 10.70
N ALA A 401 4.09 -34.48 10.10
CA ALA A 401 5.16 -35.36 10.57
C ALA A 401 5.62 -34.98 11.98
N ARG A 402 5.64 -33.68 12.32
CA ARG A 402 5.97 -33.17 13.64
C ARG A 402 4.92 -33.51 14.69
N GLU A 403 3.63 -33.50 14.34
CA GLU A 403 2.54 -33.92 15.25
C GLU A 403 2.67 -35.39 15.68
N ALA A 404 3.24 -36.24 14.83
CA ALA A 404 3.51 -37.63 15.15
C ALA A 404 4.73 -37.83 16.09
N GLY A 405 5.52 -36.78 16.38
CA GLY A 405 6.67 -36.80 17.29
C GLY A 405 7.73 -35.76 16.93
N ALA A 406 8.52 -35.32 17.89
CA ALA A 406 9.63 -34.40 17.69
C ALA A 406 10.66 -34.95 16.69
N PHE A 407 11.32 -34.07 15.95
CA PHE A 407 12.41 -34.46 15.05
C PHE A 407 13.73 -34.56 15.82
N ALA A 408 14.47 -35.65 15.58
CA ALA A 408 15.77 -35.87 16.18
C ALA A 408 16.92 -35.15 15.45
N SER A 409 16.79 -34.96 14.12
CA SER A 409 17.78 -34.33 13.27
C SER A 409 17.13 -33.73 12.01
N ALA A 410 17.91 -33.01 11.20
CA ALA A 410 17.46 -32.53 9.90
C ALA A 410 17.18 -33.68 8.92
N GLU A 411 17.93 -34.78 9.04
CA GLU A 411 17.72 -36.01 8.26
C GLU A 411 16.40 -36.69 8.62
N ASP A 412 16.12 -36.88 9.93
CA ASP A 412 14.85 -37.42 10.42
C ASP A 412 13.66 -36.58 9.95
N LEU A 413 13.80 -35.25 9.97
CA LEU A 413 12.80 -34.35 9.42
C LEU A 413 12.59 -34.58 7.91
N ALA A 414 13.67 -34.68 7.12
CA ALA A 414 13.60 -34.88 5.68
C ALA A 414 12.89 -36.21 5.35
N LEU A 415 13.24 -37.28 6.05
CA LEU A 415 12.67 -38.61 5.84
C LEU A 415 11.17 -38.65 6.22
N ARG A 416 10.83 -38.23 7.44
CA ARG A 416 9.45 -38.31 7.95
C ARG A 416 8.48 -37.38 7.23
N ALA A 417 8.92 -36.17 6.88
CA ALA A 417 8.12 -35.21 6.14
C ALA A 417 8.19 -35.43 4.60
N ARG A 418 9.01 -36.40 4.15
CA ARG A 418 9.24 -36.71 2.73
C ARG A 418 9.60 -35.46 1.92
N LEU A 419 10.53 -34.66 2.44
CA LEU A 419 11.02 -33.48 1.78
C LEU A 419 12.11 -33.84 0.78
N ASP A 420 12.10 -33.17 -0.37
CA ASP A 420 13.17 -33.30 -1.33
C ASP A 420 14.33 -32.36 -1.01
N ARG A 421 15.44 -32.51 -1.77
CA ARG A 421 16.64 -31.68 -1.59
C ARG A 421 16.35 -30.18 -1.73
N HIS A 422 15.48 -29.80 -2.67
CA HIS A 422 15.11 -28.40 -2.89
C HIS A 422 14.35 -27.82 -1.71
N GLU A 423 13.36 -28.57 -1.20
CA GLU A 423 12.56 -28.20 -0.02
C GLU A 423 13.44 -28.06 1.24
N MET A 424 14.42 -28.97 1.42
CA MET A 424 15.38 -28.89 2.53
C MET A 424 16.33 -27.69 2.39
N GLN A 425 16.82 -27.41 1.19
CA GLN A 425 17.64 -26.22 0.93
C GLN A 425 16.86 -24.93 1.15
N ALA A 426 15.56 -24.88 0.81
CA ALA A 426 14.70 -23.74 1.07
C ALA A 426 14.56 -23.47 2.59
N LEU A 427 14.34 -24.52 3.39
CA LEU A 427 14.29 -24.41 4.86
C LEU A 427 15.61 -23.94 5.45
N ALA A 428 16.75 -24.49 4.99
CA ALA A 428 18.07 -24.08 5.43
C ALA A 428 18.41 -22.63 5.08
N ALA A 429 18.05 -22.19 3.85
CA ALA A 429 18.21 -20.81 3.40
C ALA A 429 17.38 -19.82 4.27
N ALA A 430 16.22 -20.25 4.76
CA ALA A 430 15.37 -19.48 5.66
C ALA A 430 15.81 -19.52 7.14
N ASP A 431 16.94 -20.18 7.48
CA ASP A 431 17.41 -20.42 8.87
C ASP A 431 16.39 -21.24 9.71
N ALA A 432 15.50 -22.00 9.05
CA ALA A 432 14.40 -22.70 9.68
C ALA A 432 14.78 -24.03 10.36
N LEU A 433 15.99 -24.55 10.08
CA LEU A 433 16.51 -25.79 10.69
C LEU A 433 17.43 -25.49 11.89
N ARG A 434 17.37 -24.28 12.44
CA ARG A 434 18.31 -23.82 13.49
C ARG A 434 18.30 -24.68 14.75
N ALA A 435 17.15 -25.18 15.14
CA ALA A 435 17.01 -26.06 16.30
C ALA A 435 17.62 -27.44 16.09
N LEU A 436 17.77 -27.90 14.84
CA LEU A 436 18.27 -29.22 14.46
C LEU A 436 19.75 -29.23 14.04
N SER A 437 20.17 -28.18 13.29
CA SER A 437 21.49 -28.10 12.65
C SER A 437 22.32 -26.88 13.08
N GLY A 438 21.84 -26.04 14.01
CA GLY A 438 22.57 -24.86 14.45
C GLY A 438 22.56 -23.69 13.46
N HIS A 439 23.73 -23.10 13.16
CA HIS A 439 23.79 -21.92 12.28
C HIS A 439 23.56 -22.24 10.80
N ARG A 440 23.16 -21.24 10.01
CA ARG A 440 22.71 -21.40 8.62
C ARG A 440 23.68 -22.15 7.70
N ARG A 441 24.98 -21.90 7.78
CA ARG A 441 25.95 -22.63 6.94
C ARG A 441 25.94 -24.12 7.23
N GLN A 442 25.79 -24.53 8.50
CA GLN A 442 25.64 -25.94 8.85
C GLN A 442 24.33 -26.50 8.29
N GLN A 443 23.23 -25.78 8.44
CA GLN A 443 21.93 -26.17 7.85
C GLN A 443 22.03 -26.38 6.33
N MET A 444 22.70 -25.46 5.61
CA MET A 444 22.90 -25.56 4.16
C MET A 444 23.74 -26.76 3.78
N TRP A 445 24.74 -27.09 4.59
CA TRP A 445 25.56 -28.28 4.40
C TRP A 445 24.74 -29.54 4.59
N ASP A 446 24.03 -29.67 5.71
CA ASP A 446 23.19 -30.82 6.05
C ASP A 446 22.05 -31.00 5.01
N ALA A 447 21.45 -29.93 4.54
CA ALA A 447 20.43 -29.96 3.48
C ALA A 447 21.02 -30.38 2.10
N ALA A 448 22.28 -30.04 1.82
CA ALA A 448 22.97 -30.46 0.59
C ALA A 448 23.35 -31.92 0.57
N ALA A 449 23.64 -32.48 1.75
CA ALA A 449 23.99 -33.89 1.94
C ALA A 449 22.82 -34.85 1.74
N GLN A 450 21.55 -34.33 1.70
CA GLN A 450 20.36 -35.15 1.49
C GLN A 450 20.40 -35.81 0.12
N LEU A 451 20.76 -37.09 0.07
CA LEU A 451 20.71 -37.91 -1.12
C LEU A 451 19.37 -38.70 -1.14
N ARG A 452 18.74 -38.81 -2.31
CA ARG A 452 17.63 -39.76 -2.47
C ARG A 452 18.20 -41.19 -2.34
N ALA A 453 17.93 -41.79 -1.20
CA ALA A 453 18.21 -43.23 -1.06
C ALA A 453 17.40 -44.04 -2.10
N PRO A 454 17.97 -45.11 -2.69
CA PRO A 454 17.20 -46.06 -3.50
C PRO A 454 16.03 -46.61 -2.69
N PRO A 455 14.94 -47.08 -3.34
CA PRO A 455 13.72 -47.48 -2.64
C PRO A 455 13.92 -48.46 -1.48
N LEU A 456 14.93 -49.32 -1.56
CA LEU A 456 15.31 -50.28 -0.52
C LEU A 456 16.03 -49.67 0.70
N LEU A 457 16.55 -48.44 0.59
CA LEU A 457 17.31 -47.76 1.64
C LEU A 457 16.67 -46.43 2.05
N GLN A 458 15.40 -46.21 1.72
CA GLN A 458 14.71 -44.95 1.97
C GLN A 458 14.67 -44.55 3.47
N ASP A 459 14.67 -45.51 4.34
CA ASP A 459 14.60 -45.29 5.80
C ASP A 459 15.95 -45.51 6.52
N ALA A 460 17.05 -45.70 5.77
CA ALA A 460 18.36 -45.92 6.34
C ALA A 460 19.05 -44.54 6.67
N PRO A 461 19.49 -44.32 7.92
CA PRO A 461 20.18 -43.09 8.29
C PRO A 461 21.56 -43.03 7.62
N PHE A 462 21.94 -41.85 7.12
CA PHE A 462 23.28 -41.58 6.59
C PHE A 462 24.20 -41.14 7.75
N GLY A 463 25.12 -41.99 8.12
CA GLY A 463 26.10 -41.71 9.20
C GLY A 463 27.32 -40.93 8.71
N GLU A 464 27.17 -39.67 8.29
CA GLU A 464 28.33 -38.82 8.01
C GLU A 464 28.89 -38.17 9.27
N ALA A 465 30.22 -38.03 9.36
CA ALA A 465 30.85 -37.31 10.45
C ALA A 465 30.48 -35.82 10.39
N ALA A 466 30.01 -35.28 11.52
CA ALA A 466 29.63 -33.87 11.59
C ALA A 466 30.81 -32.94 11.31
N LEU A 467 30.81 -32.24 10.20
CA LEU A 467 31.79 -31.19 9.88
C LEU A 467 31.32 -29.87 10.50
N ALA A 468 32.10 -29.34 11.44
CA ALA A 468 31.82 -28.05 12.05
C ALA A 468 32.23 -26.90 11.12
N LEU A 469 31.28 -26.19 10.57
CA LEU A 469 31.53 -25.02 9.69
C LEU A 469 31.54 -23.72 10.53
N PRO A 470 32.34 -22.69 10.13
CA PRO A 470 32.26 -21.38 10.79
C PRO A 470 30.92 -20.68 10.49
N ALA A 471 30.35 -20.00 11.48
CA ALA A 471 29.15 -19.21 11.28
C ALA A 471 29.33 -18.09 10.24
N ALA A 472 28.27 -17.77 9.54
CA ALA A 472 28.27 -16.66 8.57
C ALA A 472 28.30 -15.30 9.30
N PRO A 473 28.94 -14.26 8.70
CA PRO A 473 28.79 -12.90 9.18
C PRO A 473 27.33 -12.43 9.03
N GLU A 474 26.85 -11.56 9.93
CA GLU A 474 25.46 -11.11 9.96
C GLU A 474 24.96 -10.53 8.61
N GLY A 475 25.83 -9.85 7.87
CA GLY A 475 25.45 -9.31 6.55
C GLY A 475 25.10 -10.39 5.52
N GLU A 476 25.78 -11.55 5.59
CA GLU A 476 25.47 -12.71 4.75
C GLU A 476 24.13 -13.33 5.19
N ASP A 477 23.89 -13.45 6.48
CA ASP A 477 22.62 -13.95 7.01
C ASP A 477 21.44 -13.05 6.61
N ILE A 478 21.60 -11.73 6.66
CA ILE A 478 20.58 -10.77 6.21
C ILE A 478 20.30 -10.93 4.71
N LEU A 479 21.33 -11.18 3.90
CA LEU A 479 21.17 -11.46 2.48
C LEU A 479 20.26 -12.69 2.26
N PHE A 480 20.56 -13.78 2.96
CA PHE A 480 19.74 -15.00 2.89
C PHE A 480 18.34 -14.80 3.42
N ASP A 481 18.16 -14.05 4.51
CA ASP A 481 16.84 -13.73 5.06
C ASP A 481 15.94 -13.08 3.99
N TYR A 482 16.44 -12.05 3.29
CA TYR A 482 15.67 -11.39 2.22
C TYR A 482 15.44 -12.30 1.02
N ALA A 483 16.43 -13.13 0.65
CA ALA A 483 16.27 -14.05 -0.48
C ALA A 483 15.26 -15.17 -0.18
N ALA A 484 15.26 -15.68 1.06
CA ALA A 484 14.47 -16.85 1.44
C ALA A 484 13.06 -16.51 1.98
N THR A 485 12.88 -15.35 2.62
CA THR A 485 11.59 -15.00 3.27
C THR A 485 11.10 -13.59 2.93
N GLY A 486 11.87 -12.81 2.17
CA GLY A 486 11.54 -11.41 1.85
C GLY A 486 11.69 -10.44 3.03
N LEU A 487 12.14 -10.88 4.19
CA LEU A 487 12.28 -10.05 5.40
C LEU A 487 13.42 -10.53 6.30
N THR A 488 13.89 -9.68 7.20
CA THR A 488 14.84 -10.07 8.25
C THR A 488 14.35 -9.67 9.63
N LEU A 489 14.60 -10.52 10.62
CA LEU A 489 14.40 -10.20 12.04
C LEU A 489 15.71 -9.74 12.72
N ARG A 490 16.84 -9.78 12.00
CA ARG A 490 18.15 -9.26 12.41
C ARG A 490 18.17 -7.73 12.32
N ARG A 491 19.35 -7.12 12.42
CA ARG A 491 19.49 -5.68 12.24
C ARG A 491 19.08 -5.25 10.83
N HIS A 492 18.51 -4.06 10.72
CA HIS A 492 18.22 -3.46 9.42
C HIS A 492 19.52 -3.29 8.61
N PRO A 493 19.54 -3.51 7.29
CA PRO A 493 20.76 -3.40 6.47
C PRO A 493 21.53 -2.10 6.65
N LEU A 494 20.83 -0.96 6.79
CA LEU A 494 21.47 0.33 6.99
C LEU A 494 22.16 0.45 8.36
N ALA A 495 21.73 -0.31 9.36
CA ALA A 495 22.43 -0.33 10.66
C ALA A 495 23.87 -0.85 10.50
N LEU A 496 24.12 -1.79 9.57
CA LEU A 496 25.47 -2.27 9.24
C LEU A 496 26.29 -1.20 8.50
N LEU A 497 25.64 -0.31 7.78
CA LEU A 497 26.27 0.76 7.01
C LEU A 497 26.37 2.08 7.77
N ARG A 498 25.82 2.16 9.01
CA ARG A 498 25.62 3.41 9.73
C ARG A 498 26.91 4.22 9.93
N GLU A 499 28.01 3.59 10.25
CA GLU A 499 29.30 4.29 10.39
C GLU A 499 29.76 4.96 9.09
N ARG A 500 29.59 4.27 7.95
CA ARG A 500 29.92 4.83 6.62
C ARG A 500 28.98 5.98 6.27
N LEU A 501 27.69 5.84 6.54
CA LEU A 501 26.69 6.89 6.31
C LEU A 501 26.90 8.11 7.23
N ALA A 502 27.35 7.89 8.47
CA ALA A 502 27.69 8.98 9.39
C ALA A 502 28.87 9.83 8.86
N ARG A 503 29.88 9.20 8.26
CA ARG A 503 30.99 9.93 7.58
C ARG A 503 30.49 10.79 6.42
N LEU A 504 29.37 10.44 5.78
CA LEU A 504 28.69 11.25 4.75
C LEU A 504 27.74 12.30 5.36
N ARG A 505 27.69 12.44 6.68
CA ARG A 505 26.80 13.34 7.44
C ARG A 505 25.32 13.10 7.16
N VAL A 506 24.96 11.83 7.03
CA VAL A 506 23.57 11.40 6.82
C VAL A 506 22.91 11.17 8.16
N ALA A 507 21.81 11.90 8.43
CA ALA A 507 20.99 11.74 9.62
C ALA A 507 20.03 10.55 9.48
N THR A 508 19.69 9.92 10.62
CA THR A 508 18.63 8.90 10.67
C THR A 508 17.25 9.54 10.63
N ALA A 509 16.23 8.76 10.26
CA ALA A 509 14.83 9.22 10.31
C ALA A 509 14.43 9.74 11.71
N LEU A 510 14.93 9.07 12.75
CA LEU A 510 14.69 9.49 14.14
C LEU A 510 15.35 10.85 14.44
N GLN A 511 16.62 11.05 14.05
CA GLN A 511 17.32 12.32 14.23
C GLN A 511 16.63 13.47 13.49
N LEU A 512 16.13 13.22 12.27
CA LEU A 512 15.41 14.21 11.49
C LEU A 512 14.14 14.71 12.17
N ARG A 513 13.50 13.90 13.03
CA ARG A 513 12.30 14.33 13.77
C ARG A 513 12.56 15.51 14.70
N ALA A 514 13.79 15.67 15.18
CA ALA A 514 14.21 16.76 16.05
C ALA A 514 14.71 18.00 15.28
N VAL A 515 14.88 17.92 13.95
CA VAL A 515 15.40 19.04 13.15
C VAL A 515 14.31 20.09 12.94
N PRO A 516 14.62 21.39 13.15
CA PRO A 516 13.69 22.49 12.87
C PRO A 516 13.34 22.59 11.38
N GLN A 517 12.16 23.17 11.11
CA GLN A 517 11.71 23.50 9.75
C GLN A 517 12.71 24.43 9.03
N GLY A 518 12.87 24.22 7.71
CA GLY A 518 13.69 25.07 6.84
C GLY A 518 15.18 24.70 6.84
N ARG A 519 15.64 23.79 7.69
CA ARG A 519 17.04 23.37 7.72
C ARG A 519 17.38 22.45 6.55
N ARG A 520 18.57 22.60 6.00
CA ARG A 520 19.14 21.64 5.03
C ARG A 520 19.58 20.38 5.78
N VAL A 521 19.14 19.24 5.28
CA VAL A 521 19.44 17.94 5.88
C VAL A 521 19.86 16.93 4.81
N ARG A 522 20.55 15.88 5.25
CA ARG A 522 20.88 14.69 4.44
C ARG A 522 20.23 13.46 5.05
N ALA A 523 19.56 12.68 4.23
CA ALA A 523 18.99 11.40 4.60
C ALA A 523 19.45 10.31 3.60
N CYS A 524 19.41 9.07 4.02
CA CYS A 524 19.65 7.92 3.15
C CYS A 524 18.78 6.77 3.59
N GLY A 525 18.20 6.05 2.65
CA GLY A 525 17.36 4.90 2.95
C GLY A 525 17.20 3.98 1.75
N ILE A 526 16.73 2.76 2.04
CA ILE A 526 16.23 1.84 1.02
C ILE A 526 14.96 2.47 0.43
N VAL A 527 14.88 2.50 -0.89
CA VAL A 527 13.70 3.04 -1.59
C VAL A 527 12.59 2.00 -1.54
N THR A 528 11.55 2.27 -0.75
CA THR A 528 10.42 1.35 -0.58
C THR A 528 9.25 1.67 -1.50
N VAL A 529 9.03 2.96 -1.81
CA VAL A 529 7.91 3.42 -2.65
C VAL A 529 8.35 4.59 -3.52
N ARG A 530 7.91 4.59 -4.78
CA ARG A 530 7.90 5.74 -5.70
C ARG A 530 6.48 5.96 -6.19
N GLN A 531 6.00 7.20 -6.11
CA GLN A 531 4.66 7.56 -6.58
C GLN A 531 4.73 8.84 -7.41
N ARG A 532 4.09 8.84 -8.57
CA ARG A 532 3.89 10.03 -9.41
C ARG A 532 2.41 10.17 -9.76
N PRO A 533 1.57 10.59 -8.80
CA PRO A 533 0.13 10.71 -9.04
C PRO A 533 -0.17 11.72 -10.15
N GLY A 534 -1.11 11.40 -11.04
CA GLY A 534 -1.52 12.30 -12.11
C GLY A 534 -2.05 13.65 -11.59
N SER A 535 -2.66 13.66 -10.40
CA SER A 535 -3.14 14.87 -9.71
C SER A 535 -2.04 15.77 -9.14
N ALA A 536 -0.78 15.32 -9.10
CA ALA A 536 0.34 16.04 -8.49
C ALA A 536 1.19 16.84 -9.50
N GLN A 537 0.67 17.14 -10.69
CA GLN A 537 1.33 17.95 -11.72
C GLN A 537 2.79 17.52 -12.00
N GLY A 538 3.02 16.21 -12.07
CA GLY A 538 4.34 15.63 -12.34
C GLY A 538 5.29 15.55 -11.15
N THR A 539 4.88 15.97 -9.94
CA THR A 539 5.65 15.82 -8.71
C THR A 539 5.79 14.33 -8.36
N MET A 540 7.01 13.90 -7.99
CA MET A 540 7.26 12.55 -7.51
C MET A 540 7.42 12.53 -5.99
N PHE A 541 6.87 11.49 -5.36
CA PHE A 541 7.01 11.21 -3.94
C PHE A 541 7.80 9.93 -3.76
N ILE A 542 8.86 9.99 -2.95
CA ILE A 542 9.69 8.82 -2.65
C ILE A 542 9.65 8.57 -1.14
N THR A 543 9.55 7.30 -0.77
CA THR A 543 9.76 6.88 0.61
C THR A 543 11.08 6.16 0.72
N LEU A 544 11.92 6.67 1.60
CA LEU A 544 13.17 6.03 2.02
C LEU A 544 12.93 5.39 3.39
N GLU A 545 13.49 4.22 3.64
CA GLU A 545 13.44 3.56 4.94
C GLU A 545 14.86 3.31 5.45
N ASP A 546 15.12 3.76 6.68
CA ASP A 546 16.32 3.41 7.43
C ASP A 546 15.98 2.54 8.65
N GLU A 547 16.96 2.18 9.45
CA GLU A 547 16.80 1.35 10.65
C GLU A 547 15.91 1.98 11.72
N THR A 548 15.63 3.29 11.64
CA THR A 548 14.84 4.03 12.61
C THR A 548 13.44 4.42 12.11
N GLY A 549 13.22 4.34 10.80
CA GLY A 549 11.91 4.59 10.21
C GLY A 549 11.92 5.19 8.81
N PRO A 550 10.74 5.61 8.33
CA PRO A 550 10.60 6.18 6.99
C PRO A 550 10.91 7.67 6.94
N VAL A 551 11.49 8.10 5.81
CA VAL A 551 11.68 9.49 5.42
C VAL A 551 10.95 9.76 4.11
N ASN A 552 10.06 10.75 4.09
CA ASN A 552 9.30 11.13 2.91
C ASN A 552 10.03 12.22 2.14
N VAL A 553 10.22 12.00 0.84
CA VAL A 553 10.91 12.91 -0.06
C VAL A 553 9.95 13.42 -1.13
N ILE A 554 9.94 14.73 -1.34
CA ILE A 554 9.20 15.39 -2.44
C ILE A 554 10.21 15.77 -3.50
N VAL A 555 9.96 15.37 -4.74
CA VAL A 555 10.79 15.64 -5.91
C VAL A 555 9.98 16.45 -6.92
N TRP A 556 10.38 17.70 -7.14
CA TRP A 556 9.76 18.56 -8.13
C TRP A 556 10.12 18.12 -9.57
N PRO A 557 9.26 18.37 -10.58
CA PRO A 557 9.48 17.90 -11.95
C PRO A 557 10.85 18.25 -12.53
N ALA A 558 11.31 19.47 -12.34
CA ALA A 558 12.62 19.93 -12.83
C ALA A 558 13.82 19.15 -12.25
N LEU A 559 13.68 18.67 -11.01
CA LEU A 559 14.73 17.84 -10.38
C LEU A 559 14.62 16.37 -10.79
N LEU A 560 13.41 15.93 -11.14
CA LEU A 560 13.20 14.58 -11.66
C LEU A 560 13.97 14.39 -12.97
N GLU A 561 13.88 15.35 -13.89
CA GLU A 561 14.65 15.31 -15.14
C GLU A 561 16.16 15.31 -14.88
N ARG A 562 16.63 16.22 -14.04
CA ARG A 562 18.06 16.35 -13.72
C ARG A 562 18.67 15.11 -13.08
N TRP A 563 17.94 14.42 -12.22
CA TRP A 563 18.45 13.30 -11.42
C TRP A 563 17.72 11.99 -11.76
N ARG A 564 17.20 11.88 -12.97
CA ARG A 564 16.29 10.82 -13.42
C ARG A 564 16.81 9.42 -13.11
N GLU A 565 18.04 9.12 -13.50
CA GLU A 565 18.60 7.79 -13.32
C GLU A 565 18.72 7.41 -11.84
N ALA A 566 19.26 8.29 -11.01
CA ALA A 566 19.39 8.05 -9.59
C ALA A 566 18.02 7.90 -8.91
N LEU A 567 17.03 8.74 -9.27
CA LEU A 567 15.71 8.69 -8.66
C LEU A 567 14.90 7.45 -9.05
N LEU A 568 15.08 6.93 -10.28
CA LEU A 568 14.30 5.79 -10.77
C LEU A 568 14.94 4.43 -10.52
N ARG A 569 16.29 4.35 -10.53
CA ARG A 569 17.00 3.06 -10.47
C ARG A 569 17.57 2.71 -9.11
N SER A 570 17.86 3.70 -8.26
CA SER A 570 18.51 3.44 -6.97
C SER A 570 17.66 2.54 -6.07
N ARG A 571 18.28 1.57 -5.45
CA ARG A 571 17.72 0.80 -4.32
C ARG A 571 18.08 1.42 -2.97
N LEU A 572 19.29 2.01 -2.88
CA LEU A 572 19.74 2.82 -1.77
C LEU A 572 20.00 4.25 -2.26
N LEU A 573 19.17 5.18 -1.81
CA LEU A 573 19.23 6.57 -2.26
C LEU A 573 19.61 7.50 -1.11
N ALA A 574 20.68 8.27 -1.31
CA ALA A 574 21.01 9.40 -0.47
C ALA A 574 20.41 10.68 -1.05
N VAL A 575 19.78 11.48 -0.21
CA VAL A 575 19.10 12.72 -0.57
C VAL A 575 19.57 13.87 0.30
N GLU A 576 19.70 15.06 -0.29
CA GLU A 576 19.96 16.32 0.41
C GLU A 576 18.88 17.31 0.01
N GLY A 577 18.34 18.02 0.98
CA GLY A 577 17.28 18.98 0.71
C GLY A 577 16.82 19.75 1.94
N VAL A 578 15.74 20.49 1.79
CA VAL A 578 15.13 21.29 2.86
C VAL A 578 14.13 20.47 3.65
N TRP A 579 14.30 20.44 4.96
CA TRP A 579 13.36 19.77 5.86
C TRP A 579 12.13 20.63 6.09
N GLN A 580 10.98 20.13 5.71
CA GLN A 580 9.69 20.75 5.97
C GLN A 580 8.96 20.02 7.09
N CYS A 581 8.44 20.77 8.03
CA CYS A 581 7.71 20.28 9.18
C CYS A 581 6.45 21.14 9.36
N THR A 582 5.36 20.71 8.75
CA THR A 582 4.09 21.46 8.82
C THR A 582 3.21 20.89 9.92
N ARG A 583 2.86 21.71 10.90
CA ARG A 583 1.92 21.36 11.95
C ARG A 583 0.58 22.02 11.65
N ALA A 584 -0.46 21.21 11.43
CA ALA A 584 -1.81 21.77 11.33
C ALA A 584 -2.28 22.24 12.72
N PRO A 585 -3.10 23.29 12.81
CA PRO A 585 -3.69 23.72 14.07
C PRO A 585 -4.43 22.57 14.76
N GLY A 586 -4.15 22.34 16.04
CA GLY A 586 -4.73 21.21 16.79
C GLY A 586 -4.11 19.84 16.55
N ALA A 587 -3.19 19.70 15.59
CA ALA A 587 -2.50 18.44 15.31
C ALA A 587 -1.39 18.16 16.33
N GLY A 588 -1.44 16.98 16.95
CA GLY A 588 -0.39 16.53 17.87
C GLY A 588 0.93 16.19 17.17
N VAL A 589 0.85 15.73 15.91
CA VAL A 589 2.01 15.27 15.13
C VAL A 589 2.15 16.09 13.84
N PRO A 590 3.31 16.71 13.60
CA PRO A 590 3.55 17.43 12.34
C PRO A 590 3.75 16.46 11.17
N VAL A 591 3.29 16.88 9.99
CA VAL A 591 3.64 16.25 8.73
C VAL A 591 5.04 16.68 8.32
N ARG A 592 5.91 15.70 8.02
CA ARG A 592 7.32 15.94 7.74
C ARG A 592 7.70 15.44 6.36
N HIS A 593 8.41 16.28 5.61
CA HIS A 593 8.94 15.95 4.29
C HIS A 593 10.34 16.52 4.11
N LEU A 594 11.15 15.85 3.31
CA LEU A 594 12.38 16.40 2.75
C LEU A 594 12.09 16.84 1.31
N VAL A 595 12.19 18.15 1.05
CA VAL A 595 12.10 18.66 -0.33
C VAL A 595 13.47 18.52 -0.97
N LEU A 596 13.55 17.68 -1.99
CA LEU A 596 14.81 17.32 -2.66
C LEU A 596 15.50 18.55 -3.29
N GLN A 597 16.82 18.61 -3.16
CA GLN A 597 17.70 19.51 -3.90
C GLN A 597 18.79 18.73 -4.66
N ARG A 598 19.34 17.69 -4.05
CA ARG A 598 20.35 16.82 -4.62
C ARG A 598 20.11 15.37 -4.19
N CYS A 599 20.50 14.42 -5.03
CA CYS A 599 20.53 13.02 -4.65
C CYS A 599 21.74 12.31 -5.22
N ARG A 600 22.04 11.15 -4.65
CA ARG A 600 23.12 10.27 -5.10
C ARG A 600 22.68 8.82 -4.91
N ASP A 601 22.92 8.02 -5.95
CA ASP A 601 22.77 6.58 -5.87
C ASP A 601 23.90 5.98 -5.02
N LEU A 602 23.54 5.28 -3.97
CA LEU A 602 24.45 4.52 -3.11
C LEU A 602 24.18 3.01 -3.16
N THR A 603 23.43 2.53 -4.16
CA THR A 603 23.05 1.11 -4.31
C THR A 603 24.28 0.19 -4.24
N GLY A 604 25.43 0.62 -4.77
CA GLY A 604 26.67 -0.14 -4.68
C GLY A 604 27.15 -0.44 -3.26
N MET A 605 26.73 0.35 -2.25
CA MET A 605 27.05 0.07 -0.84
C MET A 605 26.31 -1.14 -0.26
N LEU A 606 25.18 -1.54 -0.87
CA LEU A 606 24.45 -2.73 -0.50
C LEU A 606 25.10 -4.02 -0.99
N GLY A 607 26.03 -3.94 -1.96
CA GLY A 607 26.68 -5.11 -2.56
C GLY A 607 25.64 -6.11 -3.09
N ARG A 608 25.79 -7.39 -2.76
CA ARG A 608 24.89 -8.47 -3.18
C ARG A 608 23.45 -8.30 -2.69
N LEU A 609 23.23 -7.58 -1.60
CA LEU A 609 21.89 -7.32 -1.04
C LEU A 609 21.01 -6.51 -2.03
N ALA A 610 21.61 -5.67 -2.87
CA ALA A 610 20.87 -4.93 -3.90
C ALA A 610 20.08 -5.86 -4.86
N GLY A 611 20.59 -7.08 -5.11
CA GLY A 611 19.93 -8.04 -6.00
C GLY A 611 18.73 -8.78 -5.38
N VAL A 612 18.69 -8.91 -4.06
CA VAL A 612 17.67 -9.71 -3.35
C VAL A 612 16.60 -8.86 -2.64
N LEU A 613 16.85 -7.56 -2.42
CA LEU A 613 15.80 -6.68 -1.91
C LEU A 613 14.65 -6.62 -2.93
N GLU A 614 13.43 -6.71 -2.44
CA GLU A 614 12.26 -6.44 -3.28
C GLU A 614 12.39 -5.07 -3.92
N GLY A 615 11.97 -4.95 -5.20
CA GLY A 615 11.90 -3.67 -5.87
C GLY A 615 10.95 -2.72 -5.13
N SER A 616 11.18 -1.41 -5.28
CA SER A 616 10.21 -0.44 -4.77
C SER A 616 8.84 -0.69 -5.41
N ARG A 617 7.78 -0.50 -4.64
CA ARG A 617 6.42 -0.47 -5.19
C ARG A 617 6.23 0.88 -5.89
N ASP A 618 6.18 0.84 -7.21
CA ASP A 618 6.06 2.03 -8.04
C ASP A 618 4.59 2.18 -8.48
N PHE A 619 3.97 3.29 -8.09
CA PHE A 619 2.59 3.64 -8.44
C PHE A 619 2.62 4.87 -9.36
N HIS A 620 1.92 4.77 -10.48
CA HIS A 620 1.82 5.80 -11.51
C HIS A 620 0.47 6.50 -11.46
#